data_eb085f6dc14f080d3fc7f544094866e8
#
_entry.id   eb085f6dc14f080d3fc7f544094866e8
#
_cell.length_a   1.000
_cell.length_b   1.000
_cell.length_c   1.000
_cell.angle_alpha   90.00
_cell.angle_beta   90.00
_cell.angle_gamma   90.00
#
_symmetry.space_group_name_H-M   'P 1'
#
loop_
_entity.id
_entity.type
_entity.pdbx_description
1 polymer ?
#
loop_
_entity_poly.entity_id
_entity_poly.type
_entity_poly.pdbx_seq_one_letter_code
_entity_poly.pdbx_strand_id
1 'polypeptide(L)'
;MIGYKIINNLSKKFSFAINWQDKTFKTPDEKIKEVNKKIPVLNINCNDISKQNIGVVFKKIFGYSLDINPKKYGGKCVRKPNLNASGIGHVINCPSKKEKGFAYEKLINTKNNEGLLVDFRVPIFKDIIPCVQLRYKSPNPIFIDSLKKIEIKESKEIFSKSELKKIFLFCKRLGMDYGELDILRDKDNNKIYIVDANTTPFGPHGLPRKITKEILKKSSIAFAEMIKNN
;
A
#
# COMPACT_ATOMS: atom_id res chain seq x y z
N MET A 1 -21.71 -10.79 4.44
CA MET A 1 -21.90 -9.59 3.57
C MET A 1 -22.28 -8.43 4.44
N ILE A 2 -21.75 -7.23 4.20
CA ILE A 2 -21.96 -6.03 5.04
C ILE A 2 -23.30 -5.32 4.71
N GLY A 3 -24.05 -5.79 3.74
CA GLY A 3 -25.37 -5.21 3.39
C GLY A 3 -25.34 -3.85 2.68
N TYR A 4 -24.18 -3.33 2.26
CA TYR A 4 -24.10 -2.09 1.48
C TYR A 4 -24.33 -2.34 0.00
N LYS A 5 -25.02 -1.40 -0.64
CA LYS A 5 -25.25 -1.40 -2.08
C LYS A 5 -24.46 -0.27 -2.72
N ILE A 6 -23.70 -0.60 -3.76
CA ILE A 6 -23.01 0.42 -4.58
C ILE A 6 -24.06 1.11 -5.45
N ILE A 7 -24.05 2.44 -5.46
CA ILE A 7 -24.88 3.25 -6.33
C ILE A 7 -24.02 4.24 -7.12
N ASN A 8 -24.36 4.44 -8.38
CA ASN A 8 -23.67 5.40 -9.26
C ASN A 8 -24.54 6.65 -9.52
N ASN A 9 -25.71 6.75 -8.88
CA ASN A 9 -26.64 7.85 -9.06
C ASN A 9 -26.72 8.69 -7.78
N LEU A 10 -26.28 9.95 -7.87
CA LEU A 10 -26.25 10.90 -6.76
C LEU A 10 -27.63 11.41 -6.31
N SER A 11 -28.72 11.12 -7.07
CA SER A 11 -30.09 11.42 -6.63
C SER A 11 -30.59 10.47 -5.55
N LYS A 12 -29.94 9.32 -5.36
CA LYS A 12 -30.29 8.35 -4.30
C LYS A 12 -29.59 8.73 -2.99
N LYS A 13 -30.27 8.44 -1.88
CA LYS A 13 -29.69 8.61 -0.55
C LYS A 13 -28.53 7.62 -0.35
N PHE A 14 -27.38 8.08 0.15
CA PHE A 14 -26.21 7.28 0.45
C PHE A 14 -25.54 7.77 1.76
N SER A 15 -24.83 6.88 2.43
CA SER A 15 -24.27 7.12 3.76
C SER A 15 -22.80 7.57 3.72
N PHE A 16 -22.07 7.19 2.68
CA PHE A 16 -20.66 7.56 2.48
C PHE A 16 -20.30 7.44 0.99
N ALA A 17 -19.18 8.01 0.62
CA ALA A 17 -18.61 7.89 -0.72
C ALA A 17 -17.10 7.61 -0.66
N ILE A 18 -16.57 7.08 -1.75
CA ILE A 18 -15.13 6.83 -1.92
C ILE A 18 -14.68 7.47 -3.23
N ASN A 19 -13.60 8.24 -3.20
CA ASN A 19 -12.92 8.69 -4.40
C ASN A 19 -12.13 7.51 -5.01
N TRP A 20 -12.79 6.72 -5.85
CA TRP A 20 -12.26 5.50 -6.45
C TRP A 20 -11.74 5.78 -7.86
N GLN A 21 -10.46 6.14 -7.95
CA GLN A 21 -9.78 6.39 -9.22
C GLN A 21 -8.51 5.55 -9.29
N ASP A 22 -8.43 4.67 -10.29
CA ASP A 22 -7.22 3.86 -10.55
C ASP A 22 -6.20 4.69 -11.37
N LYS A 23 -5.63 5.68 -10.68
CA LYS A 23 -4.63 6.61 -11.23
C LYS A 23 -3.58 6.92 -10.18
N THR A 24 -2.34 7.16 -10.62
CA THR A 24 -1.24 7.60 -9.75
C THR A 24 -1.48 9.03 -9.24
N PHE A 25 -1.84 9.93 -10.15
CA PHE A 25 -2.17 11.32 -9.87
C PHE A 25 -3.69 11.49 -10.05
N LYS A 26 -4.34 12.01 -9.03
CA LYS A 26 -5.80 12.11 -8.96
C LYS A 26 -6.21 13.55 -8.75
N THR A 27 -7.27 13.93 -9.41
CA THR A 27 -7.94 15.20 -9.14
C THR A 27 -9.41 14.87 -8.92
N PRO A 28 -9.97 15.12 -7.71
CA PRO A 28 -11.38 14.95 -7.46
C PRO A 28 -12.18 15.83 -8.43
N ASP A 29 -13.15 15.23 -9.13
CA ASP A 29 -14.06 15.99 -9.98
C ASP A 29 -15.06 16.81 -9.17
N GLU A 30 -15.76 17.74 -9.82
CA GLU A 30 -16.71 18.64 -9.15
C GLU A 30 -17.86 17.90 -8.46
N LYS A 31 -18.30 16.77 -9.02
CA LYS A 31 -19.36 15.94 -8.41
C LYS A 31 -18.90 15.36 -7.08
N ILE A 32 -17.68 14.83 -7.02
CA ILE A 32 -17.10 14.31 -5.78
C ILE A 32 -16.87 15.42 -4.75
N LYS A 33 -16.46 16.60 -5.18
CA LYS A 33 -16.33 17.78 -4.30
C LYS A 33 -17.67 18.21 -3.72
N GLU A 34 -18.73 18.24 -4.53
CA GLU A 34 -20.10 18.54 -4.08
C GLU A 34 -20.62 17.48 -3.10
N VAL A 35 -20.34 16.21 -3.36
CA VAL A 35 -20.66 15.14 -2.40
C VAL A 35 -19.94 15.36 -1.08
N ASN A 36 -18.65 15.73 -1.11
CA ASN A 36 -17.85 15.94 0.09
C ASN A 36 -18.31 17.12 0.96
N LYS A 37 -19.10 18.05 0.41
CA LYS A 37 -19.74 19.11 1.19
C LYS A 37 -20.91 18.59 2.06
N LYS A 38 -21.48 17.44 1.70
CA LYS A 38 -22.67 16.86 2.33
C LYS A 38 -22.34 15.69 3.23
N ILE A 39 -21.41 14.84 2.81
CA ILE A 39 -20.97 13.65 3.53
C ILE A 39 -19.47 13.43 3.33
N PRO A 40 -18.77 12.78 4.27
CA PRO A 40 -17.38 12.44 4.10
C PRO A 40 -17.13 11.55 2.87
N VAL A 41 -16.11 11.91 2.07
CA VAL A 41 -15.64 11.11 0.94
C VAL A 41 -14.29 10.52 1.28
N LEU A 42 -14.20 9.20 1.40
CA LEU A 42 -12.94 8.51 1.65
C LEU A 42 -11.95 8.76 0.49
N ASN A 43 -10.68 8.88 0.81
CA ASN A 43 -9.58 9.15 -0.14
C ASN A 43 -9.72 10.47 -0.93
N ILE A 44 -10.56 11.42 -0.50
CA ILE A 44 -10.72 12.69 -1.20
C ILE A 44 -9.41 13.47 -1.31
N ASN A 45 -8.55 13.36 -0.31
CA ASN A 45 -7.27 14.07 -0.21
C ASN A 45 -6.08 13.22 -0.70
N CYS A 46 -6.28 11.97 -1.12
CA CYS A 46 -5.21 11.11 -1.62
C CYS A 46 -4.98 11.34 -3.12
N ASN A 47 -4.27 12.41 -3.44
CA ASN A 47 -4.15 12.91 -4.82
C ASN A 47 -2.89 12.42 -5.54
N ASP A 48 -1.86 11.99 -4.82
CA ASP A 48 -0.59 11.54 -5.39
C ASP A 48 -0.07 10.30 -4.64
N ILE A 49 -0.13 9.15 -5.30
CA ILE A 49 0.42 7.87 -4.85
C ILE A 49 1.62 7.43 -5.70
N SER A 50 2.34 8.39 -6.30
CA SER A 50 3.59 8.11 -7.00
C SER A 50 4.66 7.60 -6.03
N LYS A 51 5.59 6.80 -6.55
CA LYS A 51 6.68 6.24 -5.74
C LYS A 51 7.52 7.33 -5.08
N GLN A 52 7.76 8.45 -5.78
CA GLN A 52 8.49 9.59 -5.25
C GLN A 52 7.75 10.26 -4.09
N ASN A 53 6.43 10.48 -4.20
CA ASN A 53 5.64 11.07 -3.12
C ASN A 53 5.56 10.13 -1.91
N ILE A 54 5.36 8.83 -2.15
CA ILE A 54 5.42 7.79 -1.10
C ILE A 54 6.75 7.89 -0.35
N GLY A 55 7.88 7.95 -1.06
CA GLY A 55 9.21 8.09 -0.47
C GLY A 55 9.39 9.37 0.35
N VAL A 56 8.89 10.51 -0.15
CA VAL A 56 8.93 11.80 0.57
C VAL A 56 8.12 11.74 1.87
N VAL A 57 6.87 11.25 1.81
CA VAL A 57 6.00 11.11 2.99
C VAL A 57 6.61 10.10 3.97
N PHE A 58 7.11 8.97 3.47
CA PHE A 58 7.76 7.95 4.28
C PHE A 58 8.95 8.53 5.05
N LYS A 59 9.88 9.20 4.37
CA LYS A 59 11.06 9.81 5.00
C LYS A 59 10.66 10.79 6.10
N LYS A 60 9.63 11.62 5.86
CA LYS A 60 9.13 12.60 6.83
C LYS A 60 8.60 11.95 8.10
N ILE A 61 7.93 10.80 7.99
CA ILE A 61 7.28 10.12 9.12
C ILE A 61 8.24 9.16 9.83
N PHE A 62 9.03 8.41 9.07
CA PHE A 62 9.91 7.37 9.64
C PHE A 62 11.27 7.90 10.07
N GLY A 63 11.74 9.03 9.49
CA GLY A 63 13.03 9.64 9.80
C GLY A 63 14.20 9.04 9.02
N TYR A 64 13.95 8.09 8.13
CA TYR A 64 14.95 7.51 7.23
C TYR A 64 14.35 7.32 5.83
N SER A 65 15.23 7.18 4.80
CA SER A 65 14.79 7.17 3.40
C SER A 65 14.85 5.78 2.80
N LEU A 66 13.81 5.47 2.02
CA LEU A 66 13.82 4.40 1.02
C LEU A 66 14.52 4.89 -0.25
N ASP A 67 14.27 6.14 -0.65
CA ASP A 67 14.82 6.73 -1.87
C ASP A 67 16.33 6.93 -1.78
N ILE A 68 16.98 6.74 -2.93
CA ILE A 68 18.41 6.99 -3.10
C ILE A 68 18.67 7.90 -4.29
N ASN A 69 19.83 8.53 -4.30
CA ASN A 69 20.34 9.19 -5.49
C ASN A 69 21.24 8.21 -6.27
N PRO A 70 20.79 7.70 -7.44
CA PRO A 70 21.54 6.67 -8.16
C PRO A 70 22.92 7.14 -8.65
N LYS A 71 23.15 8.45 -8.79
CA LYS A 71 24.47 9.00 -9.17
C LYS A 71 25.51 8.92 -8.06
N LYS A 72 25.06 8.84 -6.78
CA LYS A 72 25.93 8.88 -5.59
C LYS A 72 25.85 7.60 -4.75
N TYR A 73 24.90 6.72 -5.05
CA TYR A 73 24.69 5.47 -4.32
C TYR A 73 25.69 4.42 -4.81
N GLY A 74 26.23 3.63 -3.89
CA GLY A 74 27.08 2.48 -4.21
C GLY A 74 26.31 1.16 -4.10
N GLY A 75 26.53 0.24 -5.03
CA GLY A 75 25.92 -1.08 -5.02
C GLY A 75 24.59 -1.18 -5.78
N LYS A 76 23.77 -2.17 -5.43
CA LYS A 76 22.50 -2.44 -6.13
C LYS A 76 21.34 -1.61 -5.59
N CYS A 77 20.49 -1.15 -6.48
CA CYS A 77 19.25 -0.45 -6.13
C CYS A 77 18.08 -0.92 -7.02
N VAL A 78 16.86 -0.59 -6.65
CA VAL A 78 15.67 -0.83 -7.46
C VAL A 78 15.32 0.42 -8.22
N ARG A 79 15.27 0.33 -9.57
CA ARG A 79 14.70 1.35 -10.46
C ARG A 79 13.29 0.90 -10.86
N LYS A 80 12.30 1.75 -10.65
CA LYS A 80 10.91 1.47 -11.04
C LYS A 80 10.23 2.74 -11.58
N PRO A 81 9.24 2.60 -12.50
CA PRO A 81 8.45 3.75 -12.94
C PRO A 81 7.84 4.48 -11.74
N ASN A 82 7.79 5.81 -11.83
CA ASN A 82 7.17 6.65 -10.78
C ASN A 82 5.62 6.58 -10.79
N LEU A 83 5.07 5.54 -11.37
CA LEU A 83 3.64 5.31 -11.51
C LEU A 83 3.19 4.15 -10.62
N ASN A 84 1.95 4.24 -10.12
CA ASN A 84 1.30 3.12 -9.44
C ASN A 84 0.98 1.99 -10.43
N ALA A 85 0.85 0.76 -9.93
CA ALA A 85 0.45 -0.44 -10.68
C ALA A 85 1.27 -0.74 -11.97
N SER A 86 2.46 -0.16 -12.12
CA SER A 86 3.31 -0.42 -13.30
C SER A 86 3.92 -1.83 -13.32
N GLY A 87 3.97 -2.53 -12.17
CA GLY A 87 4.44 -3.92 -12.05
C GLY A 87 5.90 -4.18 -12.42
N ILE A 88 6.63 -3.17 -12.90
CA ILE A 88 7.96 -3.31 -13.50
C ILE A 88 9.00 -2.63 -12.61
N GLY A 89 9.70 -3.44 -11.81
CA GLY A 89 10.89 -3.01 -11.08
C GLY A 89 12.13 -3.75 -11.58
N HIS A 90 13.24 -3.04 -11.72
CA HIS A 90 14.52 -3.63 -12.12
C HIS A 90 15.59 -3.36 -11.07
N VAL A 91 16.36 -4.39 -10.73
CA VAL A 91 17.58 -4.22 -9.94
C VAL A 91 18.68 -3.74 -10.89
N ILE A 92 19.28 -2.62 -10.58
CA ILE A 92 20.40 -2.05 -11.35
C ILE A 92 21.60 -1.82 -10.44
N ASN A 93 22.79 -1.72 -11.04
CA ASN A 93 24.01 -1.32 -10.32
C ASN A 93 24.13 0.21 -10.30
N CYS A 94 24.54 0.74 -9.16
CA CYS A 94 24.88 2.15 -8.98
C CYS A 94 26.40 2.30 -8.72
N PRO A 95 27.00 3.45 -9.09
CA PRO A 95 26.35 4.66 -9.60
C PRO A 95 25.82 4.51 -11.03
N SER A 96 24.67 5.15 -11.30
CA SER A 96 24.02 5.15 -12.61
C SER A 96 23.37 6.50 -12.92
N LYS A 97 23.01 6.72 -14.19
CA LYS A 97 22.29 7.92 -14.63
C LYS A 97 20.88 7.95 -14.00
N LYS A 98 20.51 9.12 -13.47
CA LYS A 98 19.11 9.35 -13.04
C LYS A 98 18.26 9.70 -14.25
N GLU A 99 17.20 8.94 -14.48
CA GLU A 99 16.26 9.14 -15.59
C GLU A 99 14.96 9.79 -15.08
N LYS A 100 14.37 10.66 -15.91
CA LYS A 100 13.06 11.28 -15.63
C LYS A 100 11.96 10.21 -15.66
N GLY A 101 10.98 10.30 -14.76
CA GLY A 101 9.86 9.35 -14.70
C GLY A 101 10.14 8.07 -13.92
N PHE A 102 11.33 7.92 -13.34
CA PHE A 102 11.69 6.79 -12.50
C PHE A 102 11.94 7.17 -11.05
N ALA A 103 11.59 6.30 -10.14
CA ALA A 103 12.00 6.28 -8.73
C ALA A 103 13.18 5.29 -8.57
N TYR A 104 14.07 5.62 -7.64
CA TYR A 104 15.24 4.81 -7.29
C TYR A 104 15.22 4.56 -5.81
N GLU A 105 15.18 3.30 -5.42
CA GLU A 105 15.00 2.88 -4.04
C GLU A 105 16.09 1.90 -3.61
N LYS A 106 16.33 1.83 -2.31
CA LYS A 106 17.19 0.80 -1.74
C LYS A 106 16.66 -0.59 -2.11
N LEU A 107 17.56 -1.50 -2.44
CA LEU A 107 17.25 -2.91 -2.51
C LEU A 107 17.18 -3.46 -1.08
N ILE A 108 15.96 -3.73 -0.61
CA ILE A 108 15.71 -4.21 0.76
C ILE A 108 15.92 -5.72 0.82
N ASN A 109 16.69 -6.19 1.80
CA ASN A 109 16.89 -7.61 2.04
C ASN A 109 15.70 -8.20 2.81
N THR A 110 14.79 -8.83 2.08
CA THR A 110 13.57 -9.45 2.65
C THR A 110 13.64 -10.97 2.73
N LYS A 111 14.80 -11.59 2.46
CA LYS A 111 14.95 -13.05 2.48
C LYS A 111 14.76 -13.62 3.88
N ASN A 112 13.87 -14.59 4.01
CA ASN A 112 13.76 -15.41 5.21
C ASN A 112 14.87 -16.50 5.27
N ASN A 113 14.84 -17.34 6.29
CA ASN A 113 15.83 -18.39 6.46
C ASN A 113 15.70 -19.52 5.42
N GLU A 114 14.56 -19.64 4.75
CA GLU A 114 14.30 -20.59 3.65
C GLU A 114 14.69 -20.00 2.28
N GLY A 115 15.24 -18.79 2.25
CA GLY A 115 15.63 -18.09 1.02
C GLY A 115 14.48 -17.45 0.25
N LEU A 116 13.25 -17.48 0.77
CA LEU A 116 12.09 -16.82 0.17
C LEU A 116 12.09 -15.32 0.48
N LEU A 117 11.64 -14.54 -0.50
CA LEU A 117 11.36 -13.10 -0.30
C LEU A 117 10.03 -12.94 0.41
N VAL A 118 10.00 -12.09 1.45
CA VAL A 118 8.78 -11.82 2.23
C VAL A 118 8.36 -10.37 2.06
N ASP A 119 7.15 -10.14 1.61
CA ASP A 119 6.49 -8.83 1.66
C ASP A 119 5.20 -8.90 2.49
N PHE A 120 4.82 -7.76 3.04
CA PHE A 120 3.60 -7.60 3.82
C PHE A 120 2.60 -6.79 3.01
N ARG A 121 1.46 -7.37 2.67
CA ARG A 121 0.32 -6.65 2.14
C ARG A 121 -0.62 -6.28 3.28
N VAL A 122 -0.84 -4.98 3.44
CA VAL A 122 -1.48 -4.40 4.61
C VAL A 122 -2.70 -3.60 4.18
N PRO A 123 -3.92 -4.17 4.26
CA PRO A 123 -5.15 -3.44 4.05
C PRO A 123 -5.33 -2.36 5.12
N ILE A 124 -5.74 -1.16 4.69
CA ILE A 124 -5.95 0.01 5.53
C ILE A 124 -7.42 0.45 5.45
N PHE A 125 -8.02 0.66 6.63
CA PHE A 125 -9.36 1.20 6.82
C PHE A 125 -9.25 2.30 7.87
N LYS A 126 -8.81 3.52 7.49
CA LYS A 126 -8.42 4.61 8.38
C LYS A 126 -7.35 4.17 9.38
N ASP A 127 -7.71 4.02 10.64
CA ASP A 127 -6.86 3.58 11.75
C ASP A 127 -7.01 2.09 12.10
N ILE A 128 -7.60 1.30 11.20
CA ILE A 128 -7.80 -0.13 11.36
C ILE A 128 -6.99 -0.90 10.32
N ILE A 129 -6.20 -1.88 10.78
CA ILE A 129 -5.56 -2.89 9.95
C ILE A 129 -6.21 -4.23 10.30
N PRO A 130 -7.10 -4.77 9.45
CA PRO A 130 -7.85 -5.99 9.75
C PRO A 130 -6.97 -7.24 9.83
N CYS A 131 -5.90 -7.26 9.06
CA CYS A 131 -4.90 -8.32 9.04
C CYS A 131 -3.67 -7.88 8.25
N VAL A 132 -2.58 -8.61 8.40
CA VAL A 132 -1.38 -8.49 7.57
C VAL A 132 -1.21 -9.79 6.80
N GLN A 133 -1.07 -9.69 5.48
CA GLN A 133 -0.80 -10.83 4.62
C GLN A 133 0.71 -10.93 4.42
N LEU A 134 1.34 -11.94 5.02
CA LEU A 134 2.74 -12.29 4.76
C LEU A 134 2.80 -13.11 3.49
N ARG A 135 3.42 -12.57 2.46
CA ARG A 135 3.50 -13.18 1.14
C ARG A 135 4.93 -13.64 0.91
N TYR A 136 5.12 -14.95 0.83
CA TYR A 136 6.40 -15.60 0.60
C TYR A 136 6.56 -15.91 -0.88
N LYS A 137 7.58 -15.33 -1.51
CA LYS A 137 7.81 -15.41 -2.96
C LYS A 137 9.14 -16.04 -3.27
N SER A 138 9.21 -16.73 -4.41
CA SER A 138 10.49 -17.17 -4.97
C SER A 138 11.39 -15.97 -5.26
N PRO A 139 12.70 -16.06 -5.00
CA PRO A 139 13.65 -14.99 -5.34
C PRO A 139 13.86 -14.83 -6.85
N ASN A 140 13.29 -15.70 -7.67
CA ASN A 140 13.38 -15.59 -9.12
C ASN A 140 12.24 -14.69 -9.66
N PRO A 141 12.55 -13.45 -10.11
CA PRO A 141 11.54 -12.48 -10.53
C PRO A 141 10.88 -12.76 -11.89
N ILE A 142 11.36 -13.80 -12.64
CA ILE A 142 10.92 -14.08 -14.02
C ILE A 142 9.51 -14.67 -14.07
N PHE A 143 8.98 -15.20 -12.97
CA PHE A 143 7.68 -15.85 -12.95
C PHE A 143 6.64 -14.95 -12.23
N ILE A 144 5.57 -14.64 -12.94
CA ILE A 144 4.39 -13.91 -12.43
C ILE A 144 3.78 -14.65 -11.22
N ASP A 145 3.91 -15.96 -11.17
CA ASP A 145 3.41 -16.83 -10.09
C ASP A 145 4.51 -17.18 -9.08
N SER A 146 5.16 -16.17 -8.54
CA SER A 146 6.23 -16.35 -7.56
C SER A 146 5.73 -16.62 -6.13
N LEU A 147 4.43 -16.48 -5.86
CA LEU A 147 3.85 -16.72 -4.54
C LEU A 147 3.91 -18.22 -4.19
N LYS A 148 4.66 -18.56 -3.15
CA LYS A 148 4.83 -19.93 -2.64
C LYS A 148 3.96 -20.22 -1.44
N LYS A 149 3.80 -19.23 -0.57
CA LYS A 149 3.06 -19.36 0.69
C LYS A 149 2.47 -18.00 1.08
N ILE A 150 1.36 -18.04 1.77
CA ILE A 150 0.75 -16.85 2.40
C ILE A 150 0.32 -17.21 3.83
N GLU A 151 0.56 -16.29 4.75
CA GLU A 151 0.08 -16.36 6.13
C GLU A 151 -0.70 -15.10 6.45
N ILE A 152 -1.75 -15.25 7.26
CA ILE A 152 -2.54 -14.13 7.76
C ILE A 152 -2.20 -13.95 9.23
N LYS A 153 -1.81 -12.74 9.60
CA LYS A 153 -1.40 -12.37 10.96
C LYS A 153 -2.12 -11.13 11.46
N GLU A 154 -2.21 -10.98 12.77
CA GLU A 154 -2.64 -9.73 13.37
C GLU A 154 -1.54 -8.68 13.24
N SER A 155 -1.92 -7.42 13.05
CA SER A 155 -0.95 -6.33 12.83
C SER A 155 0.06 -6.18 13.99
N LYS A 156 -0.38 -6.42 15.23
CA LYS A 156 0.44 -6.36 16.44
C LYS A 156 1.49 -7.48 16.54
N GLU A 157 1.33 -8.57 15.81
CA GLU A 157 2.31 -9.66 15.74
C GLU A 157 3.47 -9.31 14.81
N ILE A 158 3.20 -8.43 13.84
CA ILE A 158 4.14 -8.06 12.77
C ILE A 158 4.81 -6.72 13.04
N PHE A 159 4.06 -5.74 13.55
CA PHE A 159 4.52 -4.39 13.76
C PHE A 159 4.50 -4.00 15.23
N SER A 160 5.55 -3.32 15.68
CA SER A 160 5.59 -2.70 16.99
C SER A 160 4.54 -1.57 17.10
N LYS A 161 4.18 -1.18 18.32
CA LYS A 161 3.27 -0.04 18.58
C LYS A 161 3.76 1.24 17.90
N SER A 162 5.07 1.48 17.89
CA SER A 162 5.67 2.65 17.23
C SER A 162 5.53 2.59 15.71
N GLU A 163 5.75 1.41 15.11
CA GLU A 163 5.59 1.21 13.67
C GLU A 163 4.13 1.39 13.26
N LEU A 164 3.17 0.80 13.99
CA LEU A 164 1.73 0.98 13.74
C LEU A 164 1.33 2.45 13.77
N LYS A 165 1.77 3.20 14.80
CA LYS A 165 1.52 4.65 14.88
C LYS A 165 2.06 5.39 13.65
N LYS A 166 3.27 5.04 13.19
CA LYS A 166 3.88 5.65 12.01
C LYS A 166 3.18 5.25 10.71
N ILE A 167 2.71 4.00 10.57
CA ILE A 167 1.93 3.54 9.42
C ILE A 167 0.63 4.35 9.31
N PHE A 168 -0.13 4.51 10.38
CA PHE A 168 -1.35 5.33 10.37
C PHE A 168 -1.07 6.80 10.09
N LEU A 169 0.00 7.35 10.67
CA LEU A 169 0.41 8.73 10.40
C LEU A 169 0.82 8.93 8.93
N PHE A 170 1.48 7.92 8.33
CA PHE A 170 1.81 7.90 6.92
C PHE A 170 0.54 7.93 6.05
N CYS A 171 -0.43 7.06 6.32
CA CYS A 171 -1.71 7.05 5.61
C CYS A 171 -2.43 8.39 5.73
N LYS A 172 -2.54 8.93 6.95
CA LYS A 172 -3.13 10.24 7.20
C LYS A 172 -2.43 11.36 6.41
N ARG A 173 -1.09 11.34 6.36
CA ARG A 173 -0.30 12.35 5.63
C ARG A 173 -0.44 12.22 4.12
N LEU A 174 -0.62 10.99 3.62
CA LEU A 174 -0.89 10.71 2.21
C LEU A 174 -2.34 11.05 1.80
N GLY A 175 -3.24 11.24 2.78
CA GLY A 175 -4.68 11.43 2.57
C GLY A 175 -5.42 10.13 2.26
N MET A 176 -4.83 8.98 2.63
CA MET A 176 -5.36 7.65 2.34
C MET A 176 -6.18 7.14 3.54
N ASP A 177 -7.51 7.10 3.37
CA ASP A 177 -8.44 6.55 4.35
C ASP A 177 -8.69 5.06 4.14
N TYR A 178 -8.65 4.61 2.87
CA TYR A 178 -8.89 3.24 2.45
C TYR A 178 -7.91 2.83 1.35
N GLY A 179 -7.37 1.62 1.46
CA GLY A 179 -6.46 1.08 0.46
C GLY A 179 -5.62 -0.08 0.97
N GLU A 180 -4.52 -0.34 0.29
CA GLU A 180 -3.50 -1.31 0.68
C GLU A 180 -2.10 -0.70 0.60
N LEU A 181 -1.25 -1.09 1.54
CA LEU A 181 0.19 -0.80 1.52
C LEU A 181 0.95 -2.08 1.24
N ASP A 182 2.00 -1.98 0.42
CA ASP A 182 3.06 -2.99 0.36
C ASP A 182 4.22 -2.53 1.25
N ILE A 183 4.52 -3.32 2.28
CA ILE A 183 5.55 -3.02 3.28
C ILE A 183 6.61 -4.12 3.25
N LEU A 184 7.87 -3.73 3.31
CA LEU A 184 9.02 -4.63 3.43
C LEU A 184 9.67 -4.45 4.80
N ARG A 185 10.14 -5.55 5.41
CA ARG A 185 11.04 -5.50 6.56
C ARG A 185 12.43 -5.93 6.14
N ASP A 186 13.39 -5.07 6.37
CA ASP A 186 14.78 -5.32 6.09
C ASP A 186 15.37 -6.28 7.16
N LYS A 187 15.86 -7.43 6.73
CA LYS A 187 16.48 -8.43 7.59
C LYS A 187 17.76 -7.92 8.27
N ASP A 188 18.47 -7.01 7.60
CA ASP A 188 19.80 -6.58 8.05
C ASP A 188 19.73 -5.56 9.22
N ASN A 189 18.65 -4.75 9.28
CA ASN A 189 18.50 -3.71 10.30
C ASN A 189 17.12 -3.67 10.99
N ASN A 190 16.25 -4.62 10.65
CA ASN A 190 14.90 -4.78 11.17
C ASN A 190 13.95 -3.57 10.93
N LYS A 191 14.31 -2.62 10.05
CA LYS A 191 13.47 -1.48 9.71
C LYS A 191 12.42 -1.87 8.69
N ILE A 192 11.23 -1.24 8.78
CA ILE A 192 10.18 -1.41 7.77
C ILE A 192 10.28 -0.30 6.73
N TYR A 193 9.86 -0.61 5.50
CA TYR A 193 9.80 0.31 4.38
C TYR A 193 8.46 0.17 3.67
N ILE A 194 7.71 1.26 3.52
CA ILE A 194 6.49 1.31 2.71
C ILE A 194 6.92 1.58 1.27
N VAL A 195 6.75 0.59 0.40
CA VAL A 195 7.25 0.64 -0.98
C VAL A 195 6.16 0.88 -2.01
N ASP A 196 4.90 0.73 -1.60
CA ASP A 196 3.73 1.01 -2.43
C ASP A 196 2.51 1.37 -1.60
N ALA A 197 1.60 2.18 -2.19
CA ALA A 197 0.29 2.47 -1.65
C ALA A 197 -0.73 2.43 -2.79
N ASN A 198 -1.77 1.62 -2.63
CA ASN A 198 -2.83 1.46 -3.62
C ASN A 198 -4.19 1.80 -3.01
N THR A 199 -4.91 2.76 -3.59
CA THR A 199 -6.24 3.20 -3.13
C THR A 199 -7.40 2.52 -3.87
N THR A 200 -7.08 1.64 -4.82
CA THR A 200 -8.04 0.83 -5.59
C THR A 200 -7.65 -0.65 -5.59
N PRO A 201 -7.48 -1.27 -4.38
CA PRO A 201 -7.02 -2.64 -4.30
C PRO A 201 -8.02 -3.61 -4.92
N PHE A 202 -7.50 -4.60 -5.67
CA PHE A 202 -8.32 -5.69 -6.23
C PHE A 202 -8.80 -6.70 -5.18
N GLY A 203 -8.32 -6.58 -3.93
CA GLY A 203 -8.59 -7.54 -2.88
C GLY A 203 -7.78 -8.84 -3.02
N PRO A 204 -8.16 -9.89 -2.31
CA PRO A 204 -7.41 -11.15 -2.23
C PRO A 204 -7.59 -12.03 -3.48
N HIS A 205 -7.12 -11.53 -4.64
CA HIS A 205 -7.21 -12.25 -5.91
C HIS A 205 -6.15 -13.35 -6.02
N GLY A 206 -6.50 -14.49 -6.63
CA GLY A 206 -5.57 -15.59 -6.89
C GLY A 206 -5.14 -16.38 -5.65
N LEU A 207 -5.78 -16.19 -4.50
CA LEU A 207 -5.46 -16.88 -3.25
C LEU A 207 -6.37 -18.10 -3.00
N PRO A 208 -5.93 -19.08 -2.19
CA PRO A 208 -6.77 -20.19 -1.77
C PRO A 208 -8.09 -19.71 -1.14
N ARG A 209 -9.19 -20.39 -1.47
CA ARG A 209 -10.56 -19.99 -1.05
C ARG A 209 -10.70 -19.74 0.46
N LYS A 210 -10.02 -20.57 1.30
CA LYS A 210 -10.03 -20.42 2.76
C LYS A 210 -9.42 -19.09 3.19
N ILE A 211 -8.24 -18.77 2.65
CA ILE A 211 -7.51 -17.52 2.92
C ILE A 211 -8.31 -16.31 2.43
N THR A 212 -8.84 -16.39 1.20
CA THR A 212 -9.71 -15.34 0.63
C THR A 212 -10.88 -15.03 1.54
N LYS A 213 -11.60 -16.07 2.01
CA LYS A 213 -12.74 -15.89 2.93
C LYS A 213 -12.34 -15.23 4.25
N GLU A 214 -11.20 -15.62 4.81
CA GLU A 214 -10.68 -15.03 6.06
C GLU A 214 -10.38 -13.54 5.89
N ILE A 215 -9.61 -13.16 4.85
CA ILE A 215 -9.27 -11.77 4.55
C ILE A 215 -10.55 -10.94 4.33
N LEU A 216 -11.49 -11.43 3.52
CA LEU A 216 -12.74 -10.73 3.24
C LEU A 216 -13.59 -10.55 4.50
N LYS A 217 -13.66 -11.56 5.37
CA LYS A 217 -14.39 -11.45 6.65
C LYS A 217 -13.78 -10.38 7.54
N LYS A 218 -12.46 -10.40 7.76
CA LYS A 218 -11.75 -9.41 8.58
C LYS A 218 -11.89 -7.99 7.98
N SER A 219 -11.71 -7.86 6.67
CA SER A 219 -11.87 -6.57 5.96
C SER A 219 -13.30 -6.05 6.01
N SER A 220 -14.31 -6.91 5.94
CA SER A 220 -15.71 -6.52 6.05
C SER A 220 -16.03 -5.93 7.42
N ILE A 221 -15.51 -6.53 8.48
CA ILE A 221 -15.70 -6.03 9.85
C ILE A 221 -15.03 -4.66 10.00
N ALA A 222 -13.77 -4.53 9.58
CA ALA A 222 -13.03 -3.27 9.62
C ALA A 222 -13.71 -2.15 8.81
N PHE A 223 -14.24 -2.49 7.63
CA PHE A 223 -14.98 -1.54 6.80
C PHE A 223 -16.25 -1.05 7.50
N ALA A 224 -17.04 -1.97 8.08
CA ALA A 224 -18.25 -1.61 8.81
C ALA A 224 -17.95 -0.73 10.03
N GLU A 225 -16.86 -1.00 10.75
CA GLU A 225 -16.40 -0.21 11.89
C GLU A 225 -15.95 1.18 11.43
N MET A 226 -15.14 1.27 10.37
CA MET A 226 -14.70 2.53 9.78
C MET A 226 -15.88 3.44 9.39
N ILE A 227 -16.96 2.87 8.83
CA ILE A 227 -18.14 3.65 8.40
C ILE A 227 -18.98 4.10 9.58
N LYS A 228 -19.08 3.32 10.66
CA LYS A 228 -19.81 3.72 11.88
C LYS A 228 -19.15 4.89 12.60
N ASN A 229 -17.83 5.02 12.50
CA ASN A 229 -17.01 6.04 13.17
C ASN A 229 -16.76 7.27 12.26
N ASN A 230 -17.48 7.39 11.15
CA ASN A 230 -17.46 8.50 10.21
C ASN A 230 -18.67 9.41 10.42
#